data_f94341d8dbdcb08d9dca4f21c5a7af7a
#
_entry.id   f94341d8dbdcb08d9dca4f21c5a7af7a
#
_cell.length_a   1.000
_cell.length_b   1.000
_cell.length_c   1.000
_cell.angle_alpha   90.00
_cell.angle_beta   90.00
_cell.angle_gamma   90.00
#
_symmetry.space_group_name_H-M   'P 1'
#
loop_
_entity.id
_entity.type
_entity.pdbx_description
1 polymer ?
#
loop_
_entity_poly.entity_id
_entity_poly.type
_entity_poly.pdbx_seq_one_letter_code
_entity_poly.pdbx_strand_id
1 'polypeptide(L)'
;PESTIGIGHTRWATHGGPTDRNAHPHLSADGRVAVIHNGLIENFAALRAECEAAGVEFSSETDTEVAAHLLATTYAETPEGPGRLAAALRAVSRRLEGAFTLVASHADEPDTLVASRRNSPLVVGVGDGEYFLGSDVAAFIAHTRGARELGQDRGVGSHRGRGVTVTDFHGTVVEPTAYTVDWDAAAAEKGGHDWFMLKEIAEQPQAVADTLLGRLGDDGRLVLDEVRLPDQDLRDIDKVFVVACGTAYHAGLIAKYAIEHWTRIPVEVEVASEFRYRDPVLELAGGEALGVDVGELLELERALQRHGDALVPAEEQDGVGVGQ
;
A
#
# COMPACT_ATOMS: atom_id res chain seq x y z
N PRO A 1 15.92 -27.33 -7.06
CA PRO A 1 15.49 -26.60 -8.24
C PRO A 1 16.35 -25.36 -8.37
N GLU A 2 16.82 -25.12 -9.58
CA GLU A 2 17.69 -23.96 -9.90
C GLU A 2 16.82 -22.75 -10.28
N SER A 3 15.73 -22.51 -9.55
CA SER A 3 14.90 -21.33 -9.79
C SER A 3 15.64 -20.07 -9.36
N THR A 4 15.62 -19.06 -10.20
CA THR A 4 16.21 -17.74 -9.96
C THR A 4 15.20 -16.73 -9.48
N ILE A 5 13.91 -17.11 -9.45
CA ILE A 5 12.77 -16.30 -9.05
C ILE A 5 11.93 -17.06 -8.03
N GLY A 6 11.42 -16.36 -7.04
CA GLY A 6 10.44 -16.86 -6.08
C GLY A 6 9.40 -15.78 -5.74
N ILE A 7 8.16 -16.19 -5.62
CA ILE A 7 7.08 -15.35 -5.07
C ILE A 7 6.45 -16.07 -3.88
N GLY A 8 6.04 -15.34 -2.87
CA GLY A 8 5.43 -15.89 -1.67
C GLY A 8 4.50 -14.87 -1.02
N HIS A 9 3.52 -15.35 -0.25
CA HIS A 9 2.51 -14.52 0.37
C HIS A 9 1.96 -15.20 1.63
N THR A 10 1.78 -14.46 2.71
CA THR A 10 1.21 -14.96 3.96
C THR A 10 -0.32 -14.86 4.02
N ARG A 11 -0.90 -14.07 3.17
CA ARG A 11 -2.32 -13.77 2.98
C ARG A 11 -3.08 -13.34 4.25
N TRP A 12 -3.61 -12.14 4.22
CA TRP A 12 -4.73 -11.72 5.06
C TRP A 12 -6.03 -11.91 4.27
N ALA A 13 -6.99 -12.71 4.78
CA ALA A 13 -8.20 -13.05 4.03
C ALA A 13 -9.15 -11.85 3.94
N THR A 14 -9.40 -11.37 2.72
CA THR A 14 -10.38 -10.33 2.39
C THR A 14 -11.58 -10.93 1.65
N HIS A 15 -11.35 -11.58 0.50
CA HIS A 15 -12.36 -12.32 -0.25
C HIS A 15 -12.08 -13.83 -0.18
N GLY A 16 -13.08 -14.61 0.23
CA GLY A 16 -12.94 -16.04 0.47
C GLY A 16 -12.26 -16.37 1.80
N GLY A 17 -12.67 -17.44 2.46
CA GLY A 17 -12.14 -17.87 3.74
C GLY A 17 -10.65 -18.26 3.69
N PRO A 18 -10.00 -18.44 4.87
CA PRO A 18 -8.60 -18.89 4.95
C PRO A 18 -8.50 -20.39 4.69
N THR A 19 -8.52 -20.78 3.42
CA THR A 19 -8.44 -22.15 2.94
C THR A 19 -7.30 -22.29 1.94
N ASP A 20 -6.79 -23.52 1.74
CA ASP A 20 -5.71 -23.79 0.79
C ASP A 20 -6.06 -23.36 -0.63
N ARG A 21 -7.31 -23.54 -1.05
CA ARG A 21 -7.77 -23.12 -2.40
C ARG A 21 -7.75 -21.59 -2.61
N ASN A 22 -7.83 -20.85 -1.52
CA ASN A 22 -7.81 -19.39 -1.52
C ASN A 22 -6.41 -18.83 -1.19
N ALA A 23 -5.41 -19.70 -0.97
CA ALA A 23 -4.03 -19.28 -0.70
C ALA A 23 -3.36 -18.74 -1.96
N HIS A 24 -2.44 -17.80 -1.79
CA HIS A 24 -1.58 -17.30 -2.86
C HIS A 24 -0.35 -18.20 -3.03
N PRO A 25 0.25 -18.26 -4.21
CA PRO A 25 -0.14 -17.60 -5.46
C PRO A 25 -1.36 -18.22 -6.13
N HIS A 26 -2.15 -17.41 -6.83
CA HIS A 26 -3.17 -17.92 -7.76
C HIS A 26 -2.57 -18.12 -9.15
N LEU A 27 -3.01 -19.16 -9.81
CA LEU A 27 -2.55 -19.53 -11.14
C LEU A 27 -3.61 -19.23 -12.20
N SER A 28 -3.18 -18.96 -13.43
CA SER A 28 -4.06 -19.00 -14.59
C SER A 28 -4.53 -20.43 -14.86
N ALA A 29 -5.60 -20.60 -15.65
CA ALA A 29 -6.18 -21.90 -15.97
C ALA A 29 -5.17 -22.87 -16.64
N ASP A 30 -4.22 -22.36 -17.40
CA ASP A 30 -3.13 -23.11 -18.03
C ASP A 30 -1.91 -23.29 -17.11
N GLY A 31 -1.93 -22.74 -15.89
CA GLY A 31 -0.85 -22.81 -14.92
C GLY A 31 0.42 -22.03 -15.30
N ARG A 32 0.39 -21.17 -16.29
CA ARG A 32 1.58 -20.48 -16.82
C ARG A 32 1.83 -19.11 -16.15
N VAL A 33 0.79 -18.49 -15.63
CA VAL A 33 0.88 -17.24 -14.85
C VAL A 33 0.68 -17.54 -13.38
N ALA A 34 1.52 -16.99 -12.54
CA ALA A 34 1.34 -17.00 -11.08
C ALA A 34 1.27 -15.57 -10.56
N VAL A 35 0.29 -15.28 -9.70
CA VAL A 35 0.01 -13.94 -9.14
C VAL A 35 -0.14 -14.01 -7.64
N ILE A 36 0.51 -13.10 -6.93
CA ILE A 36 0.21 -12.74 -5.55
C ILE A 36 -0.31 -11.31 -5.48
N HIS A 37 -1.13 -11.01 -4.47
CA HIS A 37 -1.86 -9.76 -4.37
C HIS A 37 -2.04 -9.32 -2.92
N ASN A 38 -1.76 -8.05 -2.66
CA ASN A 38 -2.18 -7.31 -1.47
C ASN A 38 -3.22 -6.27 -1.88
N GLY A 39 -4.27 -6.14 -1.08
CA GLY A 39 -5.31 -5.14 -1.30
C GLY A 39 -6.66 -5.73 -1.73
N LEU A 40 -7.41 -4.95 -2.48
CA LEU A 40 -8.76 -5.30 -2.92
C LEU A 40 -8.98 -4.81 -4.36
N ILE A 41 -9.46 -5.72 -5.23
CA ILE A 41 -9.92 -5.39 -6.58
C ILE A 41 -11.43 -5.17 -6.50
N GLU A 42 -11.87 -3.92 -6.42
CA GLU A 42 -13.27 -3.57 -6.14
C GLU A 42 -14.23 -4.01 -7.27
N ASN A 43 -13.78 -3.94 -8.51
CA ASN A 43 -14.57 -4.37 -9.67
C ASN A 43 -14.40 -5.85 -10.03
N PHE A 44 -13.86 -6.70 -9.13
CA PHE A 44 -13.54 -8.09 -9.41
C PHE A 44 -14.75 -8.90 -9.88
N ALA A 45 -15.96 -8.62 -9.37
CA ALA A 45 -17.16 -9.36 -9.72
C ALA A 45 -17.53 -9.22 -11.21
N ALA A 46 -17.42 -8.00 -11.76
CA ALA A 46 -17.65 -7.74 -13.18
C ALA A 46 -16.57 -8.40 -14.06
N LEU A 47 -15.30 -8.30 -13.64
CA LEU A 47 -14.19 -8.92 -14.35
C LEU A 47 -14.23 -10.45 -14.30
N ARG A 48 -14.69 -11.01 -13.17
CA ARG A 48 -14.93 -12.45 -13.04
C ARG A 48 -16.00 -12.93 -14.02
N ALA A 49 -17.14 -12.23 -14.07
CA ALA A 49 -18.22 -12.57 -15.01
C ALA A 49 -17.74 -12.51 -16.47
N GLU A 50 -16.87 -11.57 -16.84
CA GLU A 50 -16.25 -11.52 -18.15
C GLU A 50 -15.38 -12.75 -18.45
N CYS A 51 -14.53 -13.15 -17.49
CA CYS A 51 -13.71 -14.35 -17.62
C CYS A 51 -14.57 -15.62 -17.74
N GLU A 52 -15.62 -15.75 -16.93
CA GLU A 52 -16.56 -16.88 -16.96
C GLU A 52 -17.29 -16.94 -18.30
N ALA A 53 -17.72 -15.79 -18.85
CA ALA A 53 -18.32 -15.72 -20.18
C ALA A 53 -17.36 -16.13 -21.31
N ALA A 54 -16.06 -15.95 -21.09
CA ALA A 54 -15.01 -16.45 -22.00
C ALA A 54 -14.64 -17.94 -21.76
N GLY A 55 -15.34 -18.62 -20.85
CA GLY A 55 -15.15 -20.04 -20.58
C GLY A 55 -14.07 -20.36 -19.52
N VAL A 56 -13.64 -19.38 -18.74
CA VAL A 56 -12.69 -19.59 -17.65
C VAL A 56 -13.41 -20.17 -16.44
N GLU A 57 -12.89 -21.26 -15.89
CA GLU A 57 -13.35 -21.83 -14.62
C GLU A 57 -12.47 -21.34 -13.49
N PHE A 58 -13.11 -20.88 -12.40
CA PHE A 58 -12.41 -20.40 -11.19
C PHE A 58 -12.28 -21.51 -10.16
N SER A 59 -11.11 -21.62 -9.57
CA SER A 59 -10.81 -22.58 -8.52
C SER A 59 -10.98 -21.99 -7.11
N SER A 60 -10.94 -20.67 -6.98
CA SER A 60 -11.02 -19.95 -5.72
C SER A 60 -12.18 -18.96 -5.64
N GLU A 61 -12.34 -18.38 -4.46
CA GLU A 61 -13.31 -17.32 -4.18
C GLU A 61 -12.66 -15.93 -4.16
N THR A 62 -11.36 -15.85 -4.48
CA THR A 62 -10.59 -14.62 -4.32
C THR A 62 -10.74 -13.70 -5.53
N ASP A 63 -10.58 -12.41 -5.29
CA ASP A 63 -10.45 -11.39 -6.32
C ASP A 63 -9.11 -11.53 -7.10
N THR A 64 -8.09 -12.09 -6.45
CA THR A 64 -6.76 -12.27 -7.03
C THR A 64 -6.73 -13.23 -8.22
N GLU A 65 -7.52 -14.31 -8.19
CA GLU A 65 -7.57 -15.27 -9.30
C GLU A 65 -8.06 -14.63 -10.61
N VAL A 66 -8.94 -13.63 -10.50
CA VAL A 66 -9.37 -12.81 -11.64
C VAL A 66 -8.18 -12.14 -12.32
N ALA A 67 -7.27 -11.55 -11.53
CA ALA A 67 -6.07 -10.91 -12.07
C ALA A 67 -5.15 -11.92 -12.78
N ALA A 68 -5.03 -13.16 -12.28
CA ALA A 68 -4.22 -14.20 -12.93
C ALA A 68 -4.77 -14.59 -14.30
N HIS A 69 -6.09 -14.76 -14.42
CA HIS A 69 -6.74 -15.09 -15.70
C HIS A 69 -6.69 -13.92 -16.70
N LEU A 70 -6.96 -12.70 -16.25
CA LEU A 70 -6.84 -11.51 -17.09
C LEU A 70 -5.41 -11.32 -17.59
N LEU A 71 -4.41 -11.55 -16.73
CA LEU A 71 -3.01 -11.42 -17.12
C LEU A 71 -2.63 -12.47 -18.17
N ALA A 72 -3.08 -13.72 -18.03
CA ALA A 72 -2.82 -14.77 -19.00
C ALA A 72 -3.42 -14.43 -20.38
N THR A 73 -4.68 -14.00 -20.43
CA THR A 73 -5.34 -13.59 -21.68
C THR A 73 -4.64 -12.39 -22.31
N THR A 74 -4.37 -11.35 -21.50
CA THR A 74 -3.72 -10.13 -21.99
C THR A 74 -2.28 -10.42 -22.45
N TYR A 75 -1.57 -11.31 -21.77
CA TYR A 75 -0.23 -11.72 -22.20
C TYR A 75 -0.27 -12.40 -23.56
N ALA A 76 -1.23 -13.29 -23.81
CA ALA A 76 -1.39 -13.95 -25.11
C ALA A 76 -1.63 -12.96 -26.26
N GLU A 77 -2.37 -11.89 -25.99
CA GLU A 77 -2.70 -10.83 -26.95
C GLU A 77 -1.59 -9.77 -27.10
N THR A 78 -0.68 -9.68 -26.12
CA THR A 78 0.42 -8.71 -26.17
C THR A 78 1.49 -9.16 -27.18
N PRO A 79 1.98 -8.26 -28.05
CA PRO A 79 3.04 -8.59 -29.01
C PRO A 79 4.27 -9.21 -28.36
N GLU A 80 4.87 -10.17 -29.03
CA GLU A 80 6.12 -10.78 -28.58
C GLU A 80 7.26 -9.78 -28.54
N GLY A 81 8.11 -9.90 -27.53
CA GLY A 81 9.28 -9.04 -27.36
C GLY A 81 9.67 -8.81 -25.91
N PRO A 82 10.78 -8.10 -25.70
CA PRO A 82 11.25 -7.77 -24.36
C PRO A 82 10.21 -6.96 -23.56
N GLY A 83 9.91 -7.39 -22.34
CA GLY A 83 8.96 -6.71 -21.45
C GLY A 83 7.48 -6.98 -21.77
N ARG A 84 7.19 -8.07 -22.50
CA ARG A 84 5.83 -8.51 -22.82
C ARG A 84 4.99 -8.67 -21.55
N LEU A 85 5.51 -9.37 -20.54
CA LEU A 85 4.80 -9.57 -19.27
C LEU A 85 4.52 -8.25 -18.55
N ALA A 86 5.49 -7.33 -18.53
CA ALA A 86 5.31 -6.01 -17.92
C ALA A 86 4.25 -5.17 -18.68
N ALA A 87 4.22 -5.26 -20.01
CA ALA A 87 3.21 -4.58 -20.83
C ALA A 87 1.81 -5.15 -20.58
N ALA A 88 1.69 -6.47 -20.49
CA ALA A 88 0.44 -7.15 -20.18
C ALA A 88 -0.06 -6.77 -18.77
N LEU A 89 0.81 -6.76 -17.75
CA LEU A 89 0.42 -6.39 -16.39
C LEU A 89 -0.05 -4.92 -16.32
N ARG A 90 0.62 -4.00 -17.02
CA ARG A 90 0.14 -2.60 -17.10
C ARG A 90 -1.25 -2.49 -17.75
N ALA A 91 -1.51 -3.27 -18.79
CA ALA A 91 -2.82 -3.29 -19.44
C ALA A 91 -3.90 -3.80 -18.48
N VAL A 92 -3.63 -4.87 -17.74
CA VAL A 92 -4.52 -5.39 -16.69
C VAL A 92 -4.71 -4.32 -15.60
N SER A 93 -3.64 -3.72 -15.08
CA SER A 93 -3.70 -2.74 -13.99
C SER A 93 -4.57 -1.51 -14.31
N ARG A 94 -4.68 -1.12 -15.58
CA ARG A 94 -5.59 -0.05 -16.00
C ARG A 94 -7.07 -0.44 -15.95
N ARG A 95 -7.39 -1.74 -15.96
CA ARG A 95 -8.75 -2.27 -15.87
C ARG A 95 -9.21 -2.50 -14.43
N LEU A 96 -8.26 -2.64 -13.53
CA LEU A 96 -8.55 -2.89 -12.11
C LEU A 96 -8.92 -1.58 -11.41
N GLU A 97 -9.90 -1.65 -10.53
CA GLU A 97 -10.33 -0.58 -9.62
C GLU A 97 -10.04 -0.98 -8.18
N GLY A 98 -9.77 0.00 -7.30
CA GLY A 98 -9.46 -0.23 -5.91
C GLY A 98 -7.99 -0.03 -5.55
N ALA A 99 -7.60 -0.54 -4.38
CA ALA A 99 -6.24 -0.51 -3.87
C ALA A 99 -5.60 -1.88 -4.04
N PHE A 100 -4.48 -1.97 -4.76
CA PHE A 100 -3.84 -3.25 -5.04
C PHE A 100 -2.32 -3.14 -5.23
N THR A 101 -1.63 -4.18 -4.84
CA THR A 101 -0.27 -4.51 -5.26
C THR A 101 -0.26 -5.92 -5.80
N LEU A 102 0.09 -6.08 -7.06
CA LEU A 102 0.23 -7.36 -7.74
C LEU A 102 1.70 -7.65 -7.98
N VAL A 103 2.12 -8.91 -7.75
CA VAL A 103 3.40 -9.43 -8.24
C VAL A 103 3.11 -10.68 -9.05
N ALA A 104 3.69 -10.76 -10.23
CA ALA A 104 3.42 -11.85 -11.16
C ALA A 104 4.69 -12.37 -11.84
N SER A 105 4.63 -13.66 -12.21
CA SER A 105 5.60 -14.34 -13.06
C SER A 105 4.89 -15.11 -14.18
N HIS A 106 5.61 -15.40 -15.26
CA HIS A 106 5.11 -16.18 -16.40
C HIS A 106 6.12 -17.25 -16.80
N ALA A 107 5.62 -18.43 -17.14
CA ALA A 107 6.46 -19.58 -17.51
C ALA A 107 7.37 -19.34 -18.74
N ASP A 108 6.97 -18.47 -19.66
CA ASP A 108 7.75 -18.12 -20.86
C ASP A 108 8.83 -17.05 -20.58
N GLU A 109 8.76 -16.38 -19.43
CA GLU A 109 9.73 -15.37 -19.01
C GLU A 109 10.32 -15.74 -17.62
N PRO A 110 11.04 -16.88 -17.51
CA PRO A 110 11.43 -17.46 -16.23
C PRO A 110 12.44 -16.61 -15.42
N ASP A 111 13.06 -15.61 -16.04
CA ASP A 111 13.99 -14.66 -15.42
C ASP A 111 13.34 -13.27 -15.15
N THR A 112 12.02 -13.17 -15.26
CA THR A 112 11.29 -11.90 -15.15
C THR A 112 10.26 -11.96 -14.03
N LEU A 113 10.33 -11.03 -13.08
CA LEU A 113 9.24 -10.66 -12.19
C LEU A 113 8.66 -9.32 -12.60
N VAL A 114 7.35 -9.22 -12.57
CA VAL A 114 6.66 -7.95 -12.76
C VAL A 114 5.77 -7.65 -11.57
N ALA A 115 5.62 -6.37 -11.28
CA ALA A 115 4.71 -5.93 -10.24
C ALA A 115 3.98 -4.66 -10.67
N SER A 116 2.85 -4.40 -10.04
CA SER A 116 2.12 -3.14 -10.19
C SER A 116 1.47 -2.76 -8.87
N ARG A 117 1.38 -1.44 -8.61
CA ARG A 117 0.73 -0.93 -7.40
C ARG A 117 -0.19 0.24 -7.69
N ARG A 118 -1.28 0.30 -6.94
CA ARG A 118 -2.18 1.44 -6.79
C ARG A 118 -2.71 1.47 -5.35
N ASN A 119 -2.47 2.55 -4.62
CA ASN A 119 -2.97 2.75 -3.23
C ASN A 119 -2.64 1.59 -2.25
N SER A 120 -1.63 0.78 -2.55
CA SER A 120 -1.14 -0.32 -1.72
C SER A 120 0.39 -0.33 -1.79
N PRO A 121 1.12 -0.59 -0.69
CA PRO A 121 2.57 -0.40 -0.65
C PRO A 121 3.32 -1.42 -1.52
N LEU A 122 4.40 -0.96 -2.14
CA LEU A 122 5.39 -1.79 -2.83
C LEU A 122 6.73 -1.07 -2.81
N VAL A 123 7.75 -1.74 -2.33
CA VAL A 123 9.13 -1.27 -2.28
C VAL A 123 10.04 -2.23 -3.05
N VAL A 124 11.02 -1.67 -3.75
CA VAL A 124 12.05 -2.46 -4.44
C VAL A 124 13.34 -2.42 -3.65
N GLY A 125 13.81 -3.58 -3.18
CA GLY A 125 15.14 -3.74 -2.61
C GLY A 125 16.18 -3.98 -3.72
N VAL A 126 17.33 -3.32 -3.61
CA VAL A 126 18.44 -3.45 -4.57
C VAL A 126 19.63 -4.09 -3.85
N GLY A 127 19.88 -5.38 -4.13
CA GLY A 127 21.02 -6.14 -3.61
C GLY A 127 22.16 -6.27 -4.62
N ASP A 128 23.16 -7.05 -4.27
CA ASP A 128 24.30 -7.34 -5.14
C ASP A 128 23.94 -8.44 -6.16
N GLY A 129 23.55 -8.02 -7.35
CA GLY A 129 23.11 -8.92 -8.42
C GLY A 129 21.73 -9.52 -8.24
N GLU A 130 20.96 -9.05 -7.26
CA GLU A 130 19.60 -9.51 -6.97
C GLU A 130 18.66 -8.33 -6.65
N TYR A 131 17.36 -8.57 -6.78
CA TYR A 131 16.31 -7.59 -6.51
C TYR A 131 15.20 -8.22 -5.69
N PHE A 132 14.63 -7.42 -4.81
CA PHE A 132 13.53 -7.80 -3.94
C PHE A 132 12.32 -6.93 -4.22
N LEU A 133 11.14 -7.52 -4.16
CA LEU A 133 9.85 -6.82 -4.20
C LEU A 133 9.12 -7.17 -2.91
N GLY A 134 8.82 -6.20 -2.09
CA GLY A 134 8.13 -6.39 -0.81
C GLY A 134 7.11 -5.30 -0.56
N SER A 135 6.12 -5.57 0.26
CA SER A 135 5.19 -4.56 0.76
C SER A 135 5.87 -3.60 1.74
N ASP A 136 6.94 -4.08 2.40
CA ASP A 136 7.75 -3.33 3.35
C ASP A 136 9.23 -3.69 3.23
N VAL A 137 10.12 -2.77 3.63
CA VAL A 137 11.57 -2.99 3.64
C VAL A 137 11.99 -4.10 4.62
N ALA A 138 11.21 -4.37 5.66
CA ALA A 138 11.44 -5.46 6.60
C ALA A 138 11.52 -6.82 5.90
N ALA A 139 10.84 -6.98 4.76
CA ALA A 139 10.86 -8.22 3.99
C ALA A 139 12.25 -8.57 3.43
N PHE A 140 13.12 -7.60 3.22
CA PHE A 140 14.43 -7.81 2.59
C PHE A 140 15.60 -7.11 3.29
N ILE A 141 15.38 -6.42 4.40
CA ILE A 141 16.44 -5.64 5.10
C ILE A 141 17.62 -6.51 5.54
N ALA A 142 17.39 -7.80 5.79
CA ALA A 142 18.45 -8.77 6.09
C ALA A 142 19.42 -9.00 4.91
N HIS A 143 19.01 -8.66 3.69
CA HIS A 143 19.77 -8.88 2.46
C HIS A 143 20.31 -7.58 1.87
N THR A 144 19.55 -6.49 1.94
CA THR A 144 19.97 -5.19 1.44
C THR A 144 19.30 -4.05 2.18
N ARG A 145 20.04 -2.93 2.33
CA ARG A 145 19.50 -1.65 2.83
C ARG A 145 19.20 -0.66 1.70
N GLY A 146 19.59 -0.98 0.47
CA GLY A 146 19.29 -0.16 -0.69
C GLY A 146 17.84 -0.38 -1.12
N ALA A 147 17.03 0.67 -1.06
CA ALA A 147 15.61 0.61 -1.43
C ALA A 147 15.24 1.68 -2.44
N ARG A 148 14.17 1.44 -3.18
CA ARG A 148 13.57 2.40 -4.10
C ARG A 148 12.08 2.49 -3.82
N GLU A 149 11.65 3.69 -3.49
CA GLU A 149 10.25 4.00 -3.28
C GLU A 149 9.52 4.17 -4.61
N LEU A 150 8.32 3.62 -4.69
CA LEU A 150 7.47 3.69 -5.87
C LEU A 150 6.30 4.64 -5.59
N GLY A 151 6.13 5.66 -6.43
CA GLY A 151 4.92 6.49 -6.43
C GLY A 151 3.67 5.70 -6.81
N GLN A 152 2.53 6.38 -6.82
CA GLN A 152 1.25 5.79 -7.21
C GLN A 152 1.21 5.41 -8.69
N ASP A 153 0.37 4.40 -9.04
CA ASP A 153 0.13 3.91 -10.40
C ASP A 153 1.43 3.55 -11.12
N ARG A 154 2.26 2.71 -10.45
CA ARG A 154 3.54 2.27 -10.96
C ARG A 154 3.56 0.78 -11.28
N GLY A 155 4.18 0.46 -12.42
CA GLY A 155 4.57 -0.88 -12.79
C GLY A 155 6.09 -1.06 -12.65
N VAL A 156 6.48 -2.23 -12.21
CA VAL A 156 7.89 -2.65 -12.07
C VAL A 156 8.13 -3.86 -12.95
N GLY A 157 9.20 -3.84 -13.70
CA GLY A 157 9.75 -5.02 -14.36
C GLY A 157 11.15 -5.27 -13.82
N SER A 158 11.35 -6.40 -13.16
CA SER A 158 12.67 -6.89 -12.75
C SER A 158 13.09 -8.04 -13.64
N HIS A 159 14.28 -7.97 -14.23
CA HIS A 159 14.82 -9.02 -15.09
C HIS A 159 16.25 -9.31 -14.66
N ARG A 160 16.56 -10.61 -14.50
CA ARG A 160 17.92 -11.06 -14.19
C ARG A 160 18.90 -10.53 -15.25
N GLY A 161 19.94 -9.83 -14.81
CA GLY A 161 21.01 -9.29 -15.68
C GLY A 161 20.64 -8.02 -16.44
N ARG A 162 19.39 -7.53 -16.38
CA ARG A 162 18.99 -6.23 -16.99
C ARG A 162 18.58 -5.17 -15.98
N GLY A 163 18.40 -5.58 -14.71
CA GLY A 163 18.05 -4.66 -13.66
C GLY A 163 16.53 -4.47 -13.48
N VAL A 164 16.18 -3.40 -12.81
CA VAL A 164 14.79 -3.01 -12.52
C VAL A 164 14.43 -1.78 -13.34
N THR A 165 13.28 -1.85 -14.01
CA THR A 165 12.68 -0.71 -14.72
C THR A 165 11.35 -0.38 -14.07
N VAL A 166 11.15 0.88 -13.72
CA VAL A 166 9.87 1.39 -13.20
C VAL A 166 9.18 2.21 -14.27
N THR A 167 7.88 2.01 -14.45
CA THR A 167 7.07 2.74 -15.43
C THR A 167 5.78 3.20 -14.76
N ASP A 168 5.11 4.19 -15.34
CA ASP A 168 3.68 4.40 -15.10
C ASP A 168 2.85 3.31 -15.81
N PHE A 169 1.53 3.32 -15.64
CA PHE A 169 0.63 2.35 -16.29
C PHE A 169 0.49 2.58 -17.80
N HIS A 170 1.00 3.68 -18.33
CA HIS A 170 1.06 3.96 -19.77
C HIS A 170 2.39 3.51 -20.40
N GLY A 171 3.36 3.10 -19.58
CA GLY A 171 4.65 2.59 -20.03
C GLY A 171 5.76 3.65 -20.08
N THR A 172 5.49 4.88 -19.61
CA THR A 172 6.52 5.91 -19.46
C THR A 172 7.48 5.51 -18.36
N VAL A 173 8.77 5.48 -18.65
CA VAL A 173 9.81 5.19 -17.64
C VAL A 173 9.86 6.30 -16.61
N VAL A 174 9.88 5.92 -15.34
CA VAL A 174 9.94 6.84 -14.20
C VAL A 174 11.12 6.44 -13.32
N GLU A 175 11.92 7.41 -12.91
CA GLU A 175 12.99 7.20 -11.93
C GLU A 175 12.39 7.15 -10.51
N PRO A 176 12.48 6.01 -9.80
CA PRO A 176 12.02 5.90 -8.42
C PRO A 176 12.98 6.62 -7.47
N THR A 177 12.46 7.12 -6.36
CA THR A 177 13.30 7.71 -5.31
C THR A 177 14.13 6.62 -4.64
N ALA A 178 15.46 6.72 -4.75
CA ALA A 178 16.37 5.80 -4.08
C ALA A 178 16.66 6.31 -2.66
N TYR A 179 16.65 5.41 -1.69
CA TYR A 179 17.04 5.71 -0.31
C TYR A 179 17.76 4.52 0.32
N THR A 180 18.44 4.76 1.42
CA THR A 180 19.08 3.72 2.22
C THR A 180 18.36 3.62 3.55
N VAL A 181 17.94 2.41 3.90
CA VAL A 181 17.32 2.13 5.20
C VAL A 181 18.36 2.31 6.31
N ASP A 182 18.14 3.22 7.22
CA ASP A 182 19.07 3.61 8.29
C ASP A 182 18.92 2.78 9.57
N TRP A 183 17.75 2.15 9.79
CA TRP A 183 17.55 1.21 10.89
C TRP A 183 18.03 -0.21 10.50
N ASP A 184 18.28 -1.06 11.49
CA ASP A 184 18.83 -2.39 11.28
C ASP A 184 17.75 -3.50 11.38
N ALA A 185 18.14 -4.73 10.97
CA ALA A 185 17.25 -5.89 11.04
C ALA A 185 16.82 -6.22 12.49
N ALA A 186 17.62 -5.81 13.51
CA ALA A 186 17.27 -6.04 14.91
C ALA A 186 16.03 -5.22 15.34
N ALA A 187 15.80 -4.05 14.70
CA ALA A 187 14.58 -3.27 14.91
C ALA A 187 13.33 -4.01 14.43
N ALA A 188 13.45 -4.82 13.37
CA ALA A 188 12.37 -5.65 12.86
C ALA A 188 12.17 -6.97 13.65
N GLU A 189 13.03 -7.27 14.62
CA GLU A 189 12.91 -8.47 15.45
C GLU A 189 11.99 -8.24 16.65
N LYS A 190 11.48 -9.33 17.22
CA LYS A 190 10.58 -9.25 18.40
C LYS A 190 11.23 -8.73 19.68
N GLY A 191 12.56 -8.52 19.71
CA GLY A 191 13.28 -7.93 20.85
C GLY A 191 13.12 -8.72 22.17
N GLY A 192 12.93 -10.04 22.08
CA GLY A 192 12.71 -10.92 23.24
C GLY A 192 11.25 -11.06 23.68
N HIS A 193 10.31 -10.43 22.98
CA HIS A 193 8.88 -10.59 23.20
C HIS A 193 8.30 -11.77 22.39
N ASP A 194 7.30 -12.43 22.91
CA ASP A 194 6.62 -13.54 22.20
C ASP A 194 5.85 -13.03 20.97
N TRP A 195 5.33 -11.80 21.04
CA TRP A 195 4.47 -11.18 20.04
C TRP A 195 4.94 -9.78 19.68
N PHE A 196 4.83 -9.37 18.42
CA PHE A 196 5.16 -8.01 17.97
C PHE A 196 4.33 -6.96 18.70
N MET A 197 3.01 -7.13 18.83
CA MET A 197 2.15 -6.21 19.55
C MET A 197 2.61 -6.01 21.01
N LEU A 198 3.11 -7.05 21.67
CA LEU A 198 3.63 -6.93 23.02
C LEU A 198 4.92 -6.09 23.08
N LYS A 199 5.80 -6.25 22.07
CA LYS A 199 6.96 -5.40 21.86
C LYS A 199 6.54 -3.93 21.67
N GLU A 200 5.64 -3.67 20.73
CA GLU A 200 5.14 -2.33 20.39
C GLU A 200 4.49 -1.64 21.60
N ILE A 201 3.70 -2.35 22.40
CA ILE A 201 3.15 -1.83 23.66
C ILE A 201 4.28 -1.40 24.62
N ALA A 202 5.34 -2.21 24.71
CA ALA A 202 6.48 -1.90 25.61
C ALA A 202 7.35 -0.75 25.07
N GLU A 203 7.39 -0.55 23.75
CA GLU A 203 8.17 0.49 23.08
C GLU A 203 7.45 1.85 23.00
N GLN A 204 6.15 1.93 23.28
CA GLN A 204 5.38 3.18 23.19
C GLN A 204 6.02 4.39 23.88
N PRO A 205 6.57 4.28 25.10
CA PRO A 205 7.24 5.44 25.74
C PRO A 205 8.41 5.97 24.92
N GLN A 206 9.21 5.07 24.32
CA GLN A 206 10.33 5.46 23.49
C GLN A 206 9.84 6.03 22.15
N ALA A 207 8.88 5.40 21.50
CA ALA A 207 8.31 5.88 20.25
C ALA A 207 7.72 7.30 20.38
N VAL A 208 7.01 7.58 21.48
CA VAL A 208 6.50 8.93 21.78
C VAL A 208 7.64 9.92 21.98
N ALA A 209 8.68 9.54 22.76
CA ALA A 209 9.83 10.38 22.98
C ALA A 209 10.57 10.71 21.67
N ASP A 210 10.80 9.71 20.84
CA ASP A 210 11.47 9.86 19.54
C ASP A 210 10.65 10.73 18.58
N THR A 211 9.33 10.56 18.55
CA THR A 211 8.42 11.39 17.74
C THR A 211 8.45 12.86 18.16
N LEU A 212 8.65 13.15 19.43
CA LEU A 212 8.74 14.52 19.95
C LEU A 212 10.16 15.11 19.86
N LEU A 213 11.16 14.27 19.54
CA LEU A 213 12.56 14.71 19.46
C LEU A 213 12.73 15.78 18.38
N GLY A 214 13.25 16.94 18.76
CA GLY A 214 13.42 18.09 17.88
C GLY A 214 12.12 18.85 17.54
N ARG A 215 10.98 18.40 18.04
CA ARG A 215 9.66 19.06 17.82
C ARG A 215 9.22 19.93 19.00
N LEU A 216 10.03 20.01 20.04
CA LEU A 216 9.85 20.94 21.15
C LEU A 216 10.97 21.97 21.10
N GLY A 217 10.62 23.24 20.94
CA GLY A 217 11.56 24.35 21.05
C GLY A 217 11.98 24.58 22.51
N ASP A 218 13.08 25.31 22.72
CA ASP A 218 13.59 25.67 24.06
C ASP A 218 12.58 26.48 24.86
N ASP A 219 11.63 27.12 24.20
CA ASP A 219 10.50 27.87 24.78
C ASP A 219 9.28 27.01 25.13
N GLY A 220 9.37 25.69 24.89
CA GLY A 220 8.30 24.72 25.11
C GLY A 220 7.20 24.73 24.05
N ARG A 221 7.39 25.47 22.95
CA ARG A 221 6.46 25.44 21.82
C ARG A 221 6.75 24.28 20.90
N LEU A 222 5.69 23.77 20.28
CA LEU A 222 5.81 22.80 19.19
C LEU A 222 6.42 23.47 17.97
N VAL A 223 7.48 22.87 17.42
CA VAL A 223 8.09 23.21 16.15
C VAL A 223 7.76 22.07 15.17
N LEU A 224 6.85 22.34 14.26
CA LEU A 224 6.40 21.36 13.25
C LEU A 224 6.83 21.89 11.88
N ASP A 225 8.10 21.71 11.53
CA ASP A 225 8.68 22.20 10.27
C ASP A 225 7.99 21.62 9.02
N GLU A 226 7.33 20.49 9.19
CA GLU A 226 6.60 19.77 8.15
C GLU A 226 5.18 20.34 7.94
N VAL A 227 4.58 20.92 8.98
CA VAL A 227 3.27 21.57 8.91
C VAL A 227 3.44 23.02 8.44
N ARG A 228 3.33 23.22 7.14
CA ARG A 228 3.49 24.54 6.51
C ARG A 228 2.16 25.29 6.40
N LEU A 229 1.38 25.28 7.46
CA LEU A 229 0.16 26.09 7.52
C LEU A 229 0.49 27.46 8.09
N PRO A 230 0.11 28.56 7.42
CA PRO A 230 0.20 29.90 7.98
C PRO A 230 -0.56 30.01 9.30
N ASP A 231 -0.05 30.79 10.24
CA ASP A 231 -0.73 31.05 11.53
C ASP A 231 -2.18 31.51 11.38
N GLN A 232 -2.49 32.19 10.27
CA GLN A 232 -3.84 32.66 10.01
C GLN A 232 -4.77 31.50 9.69
N ASP A 233 -4.34 30.58 8.84
CA ASP A 233 -5.13 29.40 8.46
C ASP A 233 -5.40 28.52 9.70
N LEU A 234 -4.42 28.39 10.60
CA LEU A 234 -4.61 27.67 11.87
C LEU A 234 -5.63 28.32 12.79
N ARG A 235 -5.77 29.68 12.73
CA ARG A 235 -6.76 30.40 13.52
C ARG A 235 -8.17 30.38 12.93
N ASP A 236 -8.25 30.15 11.63
CA ASP A 236 -9.50 30.11 10.88
C ASP A 236 -10.11 28.69 10.84
N ILE A 237 -9.43 27.68 11.44
CA ILE A 237 -9.97 26.33 11.58
C ILE A 237 -11.19 26.37 12.49
N ASP A 238 -12.33 25.92 12.00
CA ASP A 238 -13.59 25.81 12.72
C ASP A 238 -14.01 24.37 13.01
N LYS A 239 -13.38 23.37 12.34
CA LYS A 239 -13.65 21.95 12.51
C LYS A 239 -12.42 21.11 12.19
N VAL A 240 -12.28 19.98 12.90
CA VAL A 240 -11.22 19.00 12.66
C VAL A 240 -11.85 17.65 12.36
N PHE A 241 -11.40 16.99 11.29
CA PHE A 241 -11.71 15.60 11.00
C PHE A 241 -10.46 14.74 11.23
N VAL A 242 -10.62 13.67 11.99
CA VAL A 242 -9.59 12.64 12.17
C VAL A 242 -10.08 11.38 11.47
N VAL A 243 -9.42 11.01 10.38
CA VAL A 243 -9.78 9.83 9.59
C VAL A 243 -8.67 8.79 9.75
N ALA A 244 -8.98 7.68 10.40
CA ALA A 244 -8.00 6.67 10.74
C ALA A 244 -8.62 5.28 10.92
N CYS A 245 -7.79 4.25 11.05
CA CYS A 245 -8.20 2.90 11.45
C CYS A 245 -7.24 2.35 12.52
N GLY A 246 -7.57 1.20 13.11
CA GLY A 246 -6.73 0.54 14.11
C GLY A 246 -6.40 1.42 15.33
N THR A 247 -5.16 1.37 15.78
CA THR A 247 -4.69 2.13 16.95
C THR A 247 -4.67 3.63 16.72
N ALA A 248 -4.44 4.10 15.49
CA ALA A 248 -4.52 5.51 15.13
C ALA A 248 -5.94 6.06 15.31
N TYR A 249 -6.97 5.29 14.95
CA TYR A 249 -8.37 5.66 15.23
C TYR A 249 -8.62 5.84 16.73
N HIS A 250 -8.10 4.94 17.57
CA HIS A 250 -8.23 5.06 19.02
C HIS A 250 -7.46 6.27 19.58
N ALA A 251 -6.28 6.57 19.03
CA ALA A 251 -5.56 7.79 19.35
C ALA A 251 -6.38 9.05 18.97
N GLY A 252 -7.04 9.02 17.80
CA GLY A 252 -7.94 10.06 17.35
C GLY A 252 -9.11 10.31 18.29
N LEU A 253 -9.71 9.24 18.86
CA LEU A 253 -10.77 9.36 19.85
C LEU A 253 -10.30 10.09 21.12
N ILE A 254 -9.06 9.84 21.58
CA ILE A 254 -8.48 10.55 22.71
C ILE A 254 -8.15 12.01 22.34
N ALA A 255 -7.56 12.22 21.14
CA ALA A 255 -7.22 13.54 20.63
C ALA A 255 -8.46 14.44 20.51
N LYS A 256 -9.62 13.88 20.11
CA LYS A 256 -10.89 14.59 20.08
C LYS A 256 -11.18 15.32 21.40
N TYR A 257 -11.14 14.61 22.52
CA TYR A 257 -11.41 15.20 23.82
C TYR A 257 -10.40 16.30 24.19
N ALA A 258 -9.13 16.10 23.88
CA ALA A 258 -8.09 17.08 24.13
C ALA A 258 -8.29 18.35 23.28
N ILE A 259 -8.46 18.20 21.98
CA ILE A 259 -8.65 19.31 21.04
C ILE A 259 -9.91 20.12 21.40
N GLU A 260 -11.05 19.44 21.54
CA GLU A 260 -12.32 20.11 21.92
C GLU A 260 -12.24 20.82 23.27
N HIS A 261 -11.50 20.26 24.22
CA HIS A 261 -11.31 20.90 25.54
C HIS A 261 -10.45 22.17 25.45
N TRP A 262 -9.35 22.11 24.71
CA TRP A 262 -8.38 23.21 24.67
C TRP A 262 -8.77 24.30 23.68
N THR A 263 -9.30 23.93 22.50
CA THR A 263 -9.55 24.88 21.42
C THR A 263 -11.00 25.28 21.26
N ARG A 264 -11.93 24.48 21.78
CA ARG A 264 -13.36 24.59 21.53
C ARG A 264 -13.78 24.37 20.07
N ILE A 265 -12.90 23.81 19.26
CA ILE A 265 -13.16 23.44 17.88
C ILE A 265 -13.76 22.03 17.90
N PRO A 266 -14.91 21.77 17.23
CA PRO A 266 -15.50 20.44 17.15
C PRO A 266 -14.60 19.48 16.37
N VAL A 267 -14.52 18.24 16.84
CA VAL A 267 -13.73 17.18 16.20
C VAL A 267 -14.61 15.99 15.87
N GLU A 268 -14.58 15.56 14.64
CA GLU A 268 -15.16 14.30 14.20
C GLU A 268 -14.06 13.26 14.02
N VAL A 269 -14.30 12.03 14.49
CA VAL A 269 -13.36 10.91 14.35
C VAL A 269 -14.07 9.80 13.61
N GLU A 270 -13.55 9.43 12.46
CA GLU A 270 -14.17 8.50 11.53
C GLU A 270 -13.24 7.32 11.22
N VAL A 271 -13.84 6.16 11.02
CA VAL A 271 -13.10 5.02 10.48
C VAL A 271 -12.83 5.25 9.00
N ALA A 272 -11.58 5.10 8.56
CA ALA A 272 -11.17 5.47 7.21
C ALA A 272 -11.97 4.74 6.11
N SER A 273 -12.28 3.47 6.29
CA SER A 273 -13.10 2.71 5.34
C SER A 273 -14.52 3.27 5.23
N GLU A 274 -15.14 3.62 6.36
CA GLU A 274 -16.50 4.19 6.36
C GLU A 274 -16.50 5.60 5.74
N PHE A 275 -15.52 6.42 6.09
CA PHE A 275 -15.35 7.76 5.53
C PHE A 275 -15.23 7.72 4.01
N ARG A 276 -14.48 6.76 3.47
CA ARG A 276 -14.29 6.57 2.02
C ARG A 276 -15.59 6.27 1.27
N TYR A 277 -16.47 5.46 1.86
CA TYR A 277 -17.63 4.91 1.13
C TYR A 277 -18.97 5.59 1.45
N ARG A 278 -19.05 6.41 2.52
CA ARG A 278 -20.30 7.04 2.96
C ARG A 278 -20.62 8.39 2.35
N ASP A 279 -19.77 8.91 1.45
CA ASP A 279 -19.92 10.24 0.84
C ASP A 279 -20.10 11.34 1.92
N PRO A 280 -19.04 11.63 2.72
CA PRO A 280 -19.16 12.54 3.86
C PRO A 280 -19.40 13.98 3.39
N VAL A 281 -20.27 14.69 4.08
CA VAL A 281 -20.43 16.14 3.89
C VAL A 281 -19.28 16.84 4.62
N LEU A 282 -18.41 17.49 3.85
CA LEU A 282 -17.32 18.31 4.36
C LEU A 282 -17.71 19.79 4.18
N GLU A 283 -17.92 20.49 5.29
CA GLU A 283 -18.03 21.95 5.26
C GLU A 283 -16.61 22.54 5.20
N LEU A 284 -16.28 23.21 4.11
CA LEU A 284 -15.04 23.97 4.00
C LEU A 284 -15.24 25.38 4.52
N ALA A 285 -14.22 25.95 5.16
CA ALA A 285 -14.21 27.32 5.64
C ALA A 285 -14.58 28.28 4.49
N GLY A 286 -15.79 28.85 4.55
CA GLY A 286 -16.35 29.71 3.49
C GLY A 286 -17.82 29.45 3.17
N GLY A 287 -18.46 28.49 3.80
CA GLY A 287 -19.93 28.33 3.81
C GLY A 287 -20.50 27.61 2.58
N GLU A 288 -19.72 27.00 1.72
CA GLU A 288 -20.22 26.09 0.69
C GLU A 288 -19.95 24.64 1.13
N ALA A 289 -21.04 23.89 1.32
CA ALA A 289 -20.96 22.44 1.48
C ALA A 289 -20.50 21.85 0.14
N LEU A 290 -19.27 21.37 0.07
CA LEU A 290 -18.77 20.60 -1.07
C LEU A 290 -19.11 19.13 -0.83
N GLY A 291 -19.98 18.58 -1.67
CA GLY A 291 -20.01 17.16 -1.93
C GLY A 291 -18.73 16.80 -2.71
N VAL A 292 -17.78 16.19 -2.04
CA VAL A 292 -16.53 15.78 -2.70
C VAL A 292 -16.76 14.41 -3.31
N ASP A 293 -16.61 14.30 -4.63
CA ASP A 293 -16.56 13.01 -5.32
C ASP A 293 -15.43 12.15 -4.68
N VAL A 294 -15.69 10.86 -4.51
CA VAL A 294 -14.71 9.91 -3.95
C VAL A 294 -13.38 9.96 -4.70
N GLY A 295 -13.38 10.34 -5.99
CA GLY A 295 -12.19 10.64 -6.78
C GLY A 295 -11.41 11.86 -6.28
N GLU A 296 -12.09 12.91 -5.82
CA GLU A 296 -11.46 14.11 -5.24
C GLU A 296 -11.04 13.89 -3.78
N LEU A 297 -11.75 13.03 -3.03
CA LEU A 297 -11.27 12.54 -1.73
C LEU A 297 -9.98 11.75 -1.86
N LEU A 298 -9.83 10.96 -2.93
CA LEU A 298 -8.56 10.31 -3.28
C LEU A 298 -7.49 11.35 -3.67
N GLU A 299 -7.87 12.50 -4.22
CA GLU A 299 -6.94 13.62 -4.46
C GLU A 299 -6.65 14.44 -3.19
N LEU A 300 -7.63 14.58 -2.30
CA LEU A 300 -7.42 15.14 -0.95
C LEU A 300 -6.59 14.18 -0.09
N GLU A 301 -6.84 12.88 -0.17
CA GLU A 301 -6.00 11.84 0.44
C GLU A 301 -4.61 11.83 -0.20
N ARG A 302 -4.50 12.02 -1.51
CA ARG A 302 -3.22 12.22 -2.22
C ARG A 302 -2.58 13.58 -1.89
N ALA A 303 -3.36 14.61 -1.64
CA ALA A 303 -2.86 15.91 -1.18
C ALA A 303 -2.49 15.84 0.30
N LEU A 304 -3.27 15.18 1.13
CA LEU A 304 -2.96 14.87 2.53
C LEU A 304 -1.78 13.90 2.62
N GLN A 305 -1.66 12.91 1.74
CA GLN A 305 -0.47 12.05 1.65
C GLN A 305 0.75 12.77 1.07
N ARG A 306 0.58 13.70 0.14
CA ARG A 306 1.68 14.56 -0.34
C ARG A 306 2.12 15.63 0.66
N HIS A 307 1.25 15.95 1.63
CA HIS A 307 1.52 16.93 2.69
C HIS A 307 1.44 16.28 4.08
N GLY A 308 1.02 15.04 4.18
CA GLY A 308 0.63 14.30 5.37
C GLY A 308 1.69 13.34 5.90
N ASP A 309 2.91 13.35 5.35
CA ASP A 309 4.10 12.95 6.12
C ASP A 309 4.24 13.82 7.40
N ALA A 310 3.30 14.76 7.58
CA ALA A 310 3.36 15.79 8.62
C ALA A 310 2.39 15.60 9.79
N LEU A 311 1.38 14.76 9.74
CA LEU A 311 0.38 14.77 10.81
C LEU A 311 0.10 13.45 11.53
N VAL A 312 0.51 12.36 11.05
CA VAL A 312 0.71 11.05 11.74
C VAL A 312 1.24 10.11 10.66
N PRO A 313 2.35 9.41 10.81
CA PRO A 313 2.67 8.30 9.94
C PRO A 313 1.43 7.40 9.95
N ALA A 314 0.78 7.23 8.82
CA ALA A 314 -0.07 6.09 8.63
C ALA A 314 0.88 4.89 8.70
N GLU A 315 1.14 4.41 9.91
CA GLU A 315 1.55 3.04 10.08
C GLU A 315 0.39 2.22 9.54
N GLU A 316 0.40 2.05 8.23
CA GLU A 316 -0.30 0.94 7.63
C GLU A 316 0.26 -0.29 8.30
N GLN A 317 -0.56 -0.84 9.10
CA GLN A 317 -0.32 -2.02 9.86
C GLN A 317 0.09 -3.13 8.94
N ASP A 318 1.36 -3.42 8.97
CA ASP A 318 1.79 -4.77 8.63
C ASP A 318 0.95 -5.73 9.43
N GLY A 319 0.18 -6.53 8.68
CA GLY A 319 -0.71 -7.50 9.26
C GLY A 319 0.04 -8.35 10.26
N VAL A 320 -0.24 -8.12 11.53
CA VAL A 320 0.11 -9.07 12.58
C VAL A 320 -0.66 -10.34 12.27
N GLY A 321 -0.05 -11.24 11.54
CA GLY A 321 -0.53 -12.60 11.37
C GLY A 321 -0.57 -13.25 12.74
N VAL A 322 -1.74 -13.26 13.37
CA VAL A 322 -2.00 -14.14 14.49
C VAL A 322 -2.18 -15.53 13.89
N GLY A 323 -1.05 -16.22 13.65
CA GLY A 323 -1.06 -17.66 13.44
C GLY A 323 -1.41 -18.34 14.75
N GLN A 324 -2.47 -19.12 14.76
CA GLN A 324 -2.66 -20.18 15.73
C GLN A 324 -1.70 -21.31 15.45
#